data_b2bde0a8de7eb4e26a2b40079edc326b
#
_entry.id   b2bde0a8de7eb4e26a2b40079edc326b
#
_cell.length_a   1.000
_cell.length_b   1.000
_cell.length_c   1.000
_cell.angle_alpha   90.00
_cell.angle_beta   90.00
_cell.angle_gamma   90.00
#
_symmetry.space_group_name_H-M   'P 1'
#
loop_
_entity.id
_entity.type
_entity.pdbx_description
1 polymer ?
#
loop_
_entity_poly.entity_id
_entity_poly.type
_entity_poly.pdbx_seq_one_letter_code
_entity_poly.pdbx_strand_id
1 'polypeptide(L)'
;RVDARADGEHTLKVIYKSNVEMNQRWYQPLTGKMDFTGYDAEDAGTLAPDNRKTIEIVGDSITEGVLIDAFRNPFRNDQSNRPFQDDVTATYGWLTAEALDLRPFMMGYGAVGNTHGGCGGVPKTADAYPFNFNGSPVTYPSCDYIMINHGANDRGHSDYLPEYEGVLDLIRARNPESVIIVLSPFCGAFDDDLPGFIRDYNEKRGDSVRYISSHGWVPLDPLHPLRDGHAEIAKRLIPEMKKII
;
A
#
# COMPACT_ATOMS: atom_id res chain seq x y z
N ARG A 1 13.86 -18.75 17.21
CA ARG A 1 14.12 -18.15 18.53
C ARG A 1 15.11 -17.02 18.31
N VAL A 2 14.81 -15.83 18.80
CA VAL A 2 15.72 -14.68 18.85
C VAL A 2 16.30 -14.67 20.25
N ASP A 3 17.64 -14.54 20.35
CA ASP A 3 18.35 -14.48 21.61
C ASP A 3 19.02 -13.10 21.71
N ALA A 4 18.63 -12.31 22.71
CA ALA A 4 19.25 -11.04 23.01
C ALA A 4 20.61 -11.33 23.69
N ARG A 5 21.70 -11.03 23.01
CA ARG A 5 23.07 -11.37 23.42
C ARG A 5 23.63 -10.56 24.60
N ALA A 6 22.85 -9.63 25.14
CA ALA A 6 23.23 -8.78 26.25
C ALA A 6 22.06 -8.58 27.22
N ASP A 7 22.33 -8.43 28.51
CA ASP A 7 21.34 -8.02 29.49
C ASP A 7 20.94 -6.55 29.24
N GLY A 8 19.68 -6.20 29.53
CA GLY A 8 19.15 -4.86 29.38
C GLY A 8 17.81 -4.79 28.67
N GLU A 9 17.36 -3.58 28.42
CA GLU A 9 16.12 -3.35 27.68
C GLU A 9 16.32 -3.60 26.18
N HIS A 10 15.43 -4.38 25.59
CA HIS A 10 15.41 -4.69 24.17
C HIS A 10 14.04 -4.39 23.57
N THR A 11 14.02 -3.86 22.35
CA THR A 11 12.80 -3.67 21.58
C THR A 11 12.65 -4.79 20.56
N LEU A 12 11.54 -5.51 20.62
CA LEU A 12 11.14 -6.48 19.60
C LEU A 12 10.18 -5.81 18.62
N LYS A 13 10.58 -5.72 17.34
CA LYS A 13 9.70 -5.30 16.24
C LYS A 13 9.44 -6.52 15.35
N VAL A 14 8.16 -6.91 15.23
CA VAL A 14 7.74 -7.99 14.33
C VAL A 14 7.00 -7.37 13.15
N ILE A 15 7.46 -7.64 11.93
CA ILE A 15 6.84 -7.14 10.71
C ILE A 15 6.42 -8.34 9.86
N TYR A 16 5.13 -8.40 9.54
CA TYR A 16 4.59 -9.30 8.55
C TYR A 16 4.77 -8.68 7.15
N LYS A 17 5.86 -9.04 6.47
CA LYS A 17 6.31 -8.35 5.27
C LYS A 17 5.67 -8.84 3.98
N SER A 18 5.08 -10.02 3.97
CA SER A 18 4.55 -10.62 2.75
C SER A 18 3.52 -11.71 3.01
N ASN A 19 2.65 -11.93 2.03
CA ASN A 19 1.69 -13.03 1.98
C ASN A 19 1.60 -13.56 0.55
N VAL A 20 1.03 -14.76 0.35
CA VAL A 20 0.71 -15.25 -0.99
C VAL A 20 -0.59 -14.60 -1.46
N GLU A 21 -0.50 -13.70 -2.42
CA GLU A 21 -1.66 -12.95 -2.93
C GLU A 21 -2.78 -13.87 -3.46
N MET A 22 -2.43 -15.08 -3.97
CA MET A 22 -3.39 -16.05 -4.51
C MET A 22 -4.15 -16.84 -3.44
N ASN A 23 -3.71 -16.82 -2.18
CA ASN A 23 -4.41 -17.50 -1.09
C ASN A 23 -5.69 -16.76 -0.73
N GLN A 24 -6.70 -17.51 -0.23
CA GLN A 24 -7.92 -16.91 0.30
C GLN A 24 -7.58 -15.98 1.47
N ARG A 25 -7.79 -14.68 1.28
CA ARG A 25 -7.47 -13.65 2.27
C ARG A 25 -8.60 -12.66 2.52
N TRP A 26 -9.75 -12.90 1.88
CA TRP A 26 -10.92 -12.04 2.05
C TRP A 26 -12.05 -12.73 2.80
N TYR A 27 -12.45 -13.93 2.39
CA TYR A 27 -13.50 -14.69 3.05
C TYR A 27 -12.93 -15.74 4.00
N GLN A 28 -13.61 -15.95 5.13
CA GLN A 28 -13.24 -17.02 6.08
C GLN A 28 -13.56 -18.43 5.50
N PRO A 29 -12.73 -19.44 5.77
CA PRO A 29 -11.48 -19.39 6.51
C PRO A 29 -10.35 -18.80 5.69
N LEU A 30 -9.55 -17.90 6.27
CA LEU A 30 -8.38 -17.35 5.63
C LEU A 30 -7.28 -18.42 5.53
N THR A 31 -6.70 -18.58 4.33
CA THR A 31 -5.57 -19.49 4.12
C THR A 31 -4.23 -18.75 4.03
N GLY A 32 -4.25 -17.45 3.73
CA GLY A 32 -3.10 -16.55 3.76
C GLY A 32 -3.06 -15.74 5.04
N LYS A 33 -2.66 -16.34 6.16
CA LYS A 33 -2.55 -15.65 7.45
C LYS A 33 -1.28 -16.03 8.18
N MET A 34 -0.85 -15.15 9.07
CA MET A 34 0.17 -15.42 10.08
C MET A 34 -0.45 -15.20 11.45
N ASP A 35 -0.26 -16.14 12.35
CA ASP A 35 -0.68 -16.03 13.73
C ASP A 35 0.53 -15.68 14.61
N PHE A 36 0.48 -14.52 15.28
CA PHE A 36 1.46 -14.20 16.30
C PHE A 36 1.01 -14.79 17.63
N THR A 37 1.73 -15.80 18.11
CA THR A 37 1.33 -16.58 19.29
C THR A 37 1.87 -16.02 20.61
N GLY A 38 2.61 -14.91 20.56
CA GLY A 38 3.14 -14.24 21.75
C GLY A 38 4.65 -14.26 21.84
N TYR A 39 5.14 -13.83 22.99
CA TYR A 39 6.56 -13.84 23.36
C TYR A 39 6.68 -14.22 24.84
N ASP A 40 7.87 -14.66 25.22
CA ASP A 40 8.23 -14.96 26.60
C ASP A 40 9.37 -14.01 27.02
N ALA A 41 9.10 -13.18 28.02
CA ALA A 41 10.05 -12.21 28.57
C ALA A 41 9.76 -11.98 30.05
N GLU A 42 10.80 -11.81 30.86
CA GLU A 42 10.68 -11.64 32.32
C GLU A 42 9.96 -10.33 32.69
N ASP A 43 10.21 -9.25 31.96
CA ASP A 43 9.55 -7.94 32.13
C ASP A 43 9.17 -7.36 30.77
N ALA A 44 7.93 -7.60 30.34
CA ALA A 44 7.41 -7.02 29.12
C ALA A 44 6.74 -5.67 29.40
N GLY A 45 7.44 -4.61 29.13
CA GLY A 45 6.89 -3.25 29.07
C GLY A 45 6.17 -2.95 27.77
N THR A 46 5.32 -1.94 27.76
CA THR A 46 4.82 -1.34 26.52
C THR A 46 5.73 -0.21 26.07
N LEU A 47 6.05 -0.17 24.78
CA LEU A 47 6.72 0.99 24.21
C LEU A 47 5.86 2.24 24.36
N ALA A 48 6.52 3.39 24.47
CA ALA A 48 5.84 4.67 24.32
C ALA A 48 5.05 4.72 23.01
N PRO A 49 3.88 5.37 22.99
CA PRO A 49 3.14 5.54 21.74
C PRO A 49 4.01 6.14 20.64
N ASP A 50 3.90 5.60 19.44
CA ASP A 50 4.52 6.21 18.25
C ASP A 50 3.71 7.44 17.85
N ASN A 51 4.23 8.62 18.14
CA ASN A 51 3.58 9.91 17.90
C ASN A 51 3.94 10.53 16.54
N ARG A 52 4.61 9.79 15.66
CA ARG A 52 4.87 10.27 14.31
C ARG A 52 3.56 10.52 13.57
N LYS A 53 3.56 11.52 12.68
CA LYS A 53 2.47 11.66 11.70
C LYS A 53 2.30 10.38 10.92
N THR A 54 1.07 10.11 10.51
CA THR A 54 0.68 8.85 9.88
C THR A 54 0.40 9.01 8.41
N ILE A 55 0.73 7.99 7.63
CA ILE A 55 0.37 7.91 6.20
C ILE A 55 -0.26 6.56 5.91
N GLU A 56 -1.47 6.57 5.33
CA GLU A 56 -2.07 5.38 4.73
C GLU A 56 -1.69 5.33 3.25
N ILE A 57 -1.26 4.17 2.78
CA ILE A 57 -0.87 3.96 1.38
C ILE A 57 -1.76 2.87 0.80
N VAL A 58 -2.65 3.30 -0.09
CA VAL A 58 -3.69 2.46 -0.71
C VAL A 58 -3.29 2.14 -2.13
N GLY A 59 -3.32 0.86 -2.49
CA GLY A 59 -2.96 0.45 -3.84
C GLY A 59 -3.15 -1.05 -4.09
N ASP A 60 -2.54 -1.51 -5.15
CA ASP A 60 -2.62 -2.88 -5.64
C ASP A 60 -1.39 -3.72 -5.27
N SER A 61 -1.05 -4.71 -6.10
CA SER A 61 0.11 -5.58 -5.94
C SER A 61 1.45 -4.83 -5.87
N ILE A 62 1.57 -3.68 -6.51
CA ILE A 62 2.80 -2.87 -6.47
C ILE A 62 2.98 -2.26 -5.07
N THR A 63 1.89 -1.79 -4.47
CA THR A 63 1.87 -1.29 -3.09
C THR A 63 2.07 -2.43 -2.07
N GLU A 64 1.54 -3.61 -2.34
CA GLU A 64 1.73 -4.81 -1.53
C GLU A 64 3.19 -5.30 -1.55
N GLY A 65 3.95 -4.98 -2.61
CA GLY A 65 5.33 -5.41 -2.80
C GLY A 65 5.46 -6.79 -3.44
N VAL A 66 4.48 -7.17 -4.25
CA VAL A 66 4.46 -8.44 -4.98
C VAL A 66 5.58 -8.47 -6.00
N LEU A 67 6.32 -9.59 -6.05
CA LEU A 67 7.43 -9.85 -6.98
C LEU A 67 8.60 -8.86 -6.90
N ILE A 68 8.73 -8.11 -5.83
CA ILE A 68 9.79 -7.09 -5.66
C ILE A 68 11.20 -7.69 -5.73
N ASP A 69 11.34 -8.95 -5.33
CA ASP A 69 12.57 -9.75 -5.42
C ASP A 69 12.49 -10.86 -6.48
N ALA A 70 11.58 -10.73 -7.47
CA ALA A 70 11.55 -11.62 -8.60
C ALA A 70 12.94 -11.67 -9.27
N PHE A 71 13.31 -12.85 -9.80
CA PHE A 71 14.60 -13.11 -10.47
C PHE A 71 15.85 -13.11 -9.56
N ARG A 72 15.77 -12.74 -8.28
CA ARG A 72 16.93 -12.83 -7.38
C ARG A 72 17.29 -14.27 -7.00
N ASN A 73 16.37 -15.20 -7.15
CA ASN A 73 16.60 -16.61 -6.95
C ASN A 73 16.03 -17.42 -8.14
N PRO A 74 16.82 -17.66 -9.21
CA PRO A 74 16.37 -18.34 -10.41
C PRO A 74 15.93 -19.80 -10.16
N PHE A 75 16.29 -20.40 -9.02
CA PHE A 75 15.89 -21.76 -8.66
C PHE A 75 14.53 -21.83 -7.97
N ARG A 76 13.89 -20.70 -7.69
CA ARG A 76 12.60 -20.61 -6.98
C ARG A 76 11.54 -19.78 -7.73
N ASN A 77 11.53 -19.86 -9.05
CA ASN A 77 10.45 -19.25 -9.87
C ASN A 77 9.12 -20.02 -9.78
N ASP A 78 8.90 -20.73 -8.70
CA ASP A 78 7.60 -21.36 -8.43
C ASP A 78 6.61 -20.27 -7.98
N GLN A 79 5.70 -19.92 -8.85
CA GLN A 79 4.67 -18.93 -8.57
C GLN A 79 3.70 -19.36 -7.45
N SER A 80 3.66 -20.62 -7.09
CA SER A 80 2.83 -21.13 -6.01
C SER A 80 3.39 -20.79 -4.61
N ASN A 81 4.64 -20.37 -4.49
CA ASN A 81 5.31 -20.11 -3.23
C ASN A 81 6.09 -18.78 -3.28
N ARG A 82 5.38 -17.68 -3.54
CA ARG A 82 5.94 -16.34 -3.77
C ARG A 82 6.29 -15.49 -2.53
N PRO A 83 5.91 -15.79 -1.27
CA PRO A 83 6.15 -14.88 -0.16
C PRO A 83 7.61 -14.47 0.03
N PHE A 84 8.56 -15.28 -0.46
CA PHE A 84 9.99 -14.95 -0.41
C PHE A 84 10.42 -13.93 -1.47
N GLN A 85 9.56 -13.68 -2.49
CA GLN A 85 9.78 -12.67 -3.53
C GLN A 85 9.06 -11.36 -3.22
N ASP A 86 8.21 -11.36 -2.19
CA ASP A 86 7.36 -10.23 -1.84
C ASP A 86 7.91 -9.55 -0.57
N ASP A 87 7.89 -8.22 -0.53
CA ASP A 87 8.40 -7.46 0.61
C ASP A 87 7.80 -6.05 0.65
N VAL A 88 6.77 -5.86 1.47
CA VAL A 88 6.14 -4.55 1.66
C VAL A 88 7.12 -3.50 2.20
N THR A 89 8.11 -3.92 3.00
CA THR A 89 9.08 -2.98 3.60
C THR A 89 10.09 -2.40 2.62
N ALA A 90 10.14 -2.96 1.42
CA ALA A 90 10.99 -2.47 0.34
C ALA A 90 10.21 -1.73 -0.75
N THR A 91 8.89 -1.53 -0.56
CA THR A 91 8.07 -0.77 -1.51
C THR A 91 8.35 0.72 -1.48
N TYR A 92 8.02 1.38 -2.57
CA TYR A 92 8.11 2.83 -2.68
C TYR A 92 7.41 3.57 -1.53
N GLY A 93 6.24 3.07 -1.14
CA GLY A 93 5.43 3.68 -0.08
C GLY A 93 6.09 3.57 1.28
N TRP A 94 6.54 2.37 1.65
CA TRP A 94 7.24 2.16 2.91
C TRP A 94 8.54 2.97 2.98
N LEU A 95 9.36 2.90 1.94
CA LEU A 95 10.64 3.63 1.87
C LEU A 95 10.44 5.15 1.97
N THR A 96 9.39 5.68 1.32
CA THR A 96 9.04 7.10 1.41
C THR A 96 8.60 7.48 2.82
N ALA A 97 7.74 6.68 3.45
CA ALA A 97 7.27 6.93 4.80
C ALA A 97 8.43 6.96 5.81
N GLU A 98 9.29 5.94 5.78
CA GLU A 98 10.47 5.89 6.69
C GLU A 98 11.42 7.08 6.46
N ALA A 99 11.67 7.48 5.21
CA ALA A 99 12.54 8.61 4.88
C ALA A 99 11.98 9.98 5.32
N LEU A 100 10.66 10.08 5.50
CA LEU A 100 9.96 11.29 5.94
C LEU A 100 9.55 11.24 7.42
N ASP A 101 10.01 10.25 8.16
CA ASP A 101 9.65 9.99 9.55
C ASP A 101 8.13 9.90 9.77
N LEU A 102 7.42 9.27 8.81
CA LEU A 102 6.00 8.98 8.90
C LEU A 102 5.78 7.53 9.34
N ARG A 103 4.70 7.29 10.06
CA ARG A 103 4.25 5.94 10.42
C ARG A 103 3.35 5.39 9.31
N PRO A 104 3.77 4.36 8.55
CA PRO A 104 2.98 3.84 7.44
C PRO A 104 1.89 2.86 7.89
N PHE A 105 0.72 2.95 7.25
CA PHE A 105 -0.31 1.93 7.18
C PHE A 105 -0.44 1.50 5.72
N MET A 106 -0.10 0.24 5.43
CA MET A 106 -0.08 -0.28 4.08
C MET A 106 -1.37 -1.04 3.78
N MET A 107 -2.09 -0.63 2.74
CA MET A 107 -3.28 -1.30 2.23
C MET A 107 -3.07 -1.59 0.74
N GLY A 108 -2.44 -2.71 0.44
CA GLY A 108 -2.20 -3.19 -0.92
C GLY A 108 -2.78 -4.57 -1.12
N TYR A 109 -3.52 -4.77 -2.23
CA TYR A 109 -4.09 -6.06 -2.57
C TYR A 109 -3.82 -6.40 -4.04
N GLY A 110 -3.16 -7.55 -4.27
CA GLY A 110 -2.82 -8.02 -5.60
C GLY A 110 -3.98 -8.06 -6.58
N ALA A 111 -3.77 -7.51 -7.76
CA ALA A 111 -4.72 -7.42 -8.86
C ALA A 111 -6.03 -6.66 -8.58
N VAL A 112 -6.17 -6.00 -7.42
CA VAL A 112 -7.35 -5.17 -7.13
C VAL A 112 -7.29 -3.88 -7.95
N GLY A 113 -8.40 -3.55 -8.58
CA GLY A 113 -8.66 -2.29 -9.27
C GLY A 113 -9.78 -1.50 -8.59
N ASN A 114 -10.00 -0.30 -9.09
CA ASN A 114 -11.18 0.48 -8.71
C ASN A 114 -12.46 -0.11 -9.33
N THR A 115 -12.33 -0.79 -10.49
CA THR A 115 -13.44 -1.34 -11.25
C THR A 115 -13.75 -2.80 -10.92
N HIS A 116 -12.80 -3.56 -10.39
CA HIS A 116 -12.94 -4.99 -10.14
C HIS A 116 -12.09 -5.49 -8.98
N GLY A 117 -12.46 -6.67 -8.47
CA GLY A 117 -11.72 -7.36 -7.43
C GLY A 117 -10.47 -8.06 -7.95
N GLY A 118 -9.62 -8.49 -7.03
CA GLY A 118 -8.32 -9.08 -7.31
C GLY A 118 -8.11 -10.46 -6.73
N CYS A 119 -6.84 -10.77 -6.50
CA CYS A 119 -6.39 -12.05 -5.98
C CYS A 119 -6.91 -12.33 -4.57
N GLY A 120 -7.04 -13.63 -4.24
CA GLY A 120 -7.42 -14.06 -2.88
C GLY A 120 -8.87 -13.72 -2.48
N GLY A 121 -9.74 -13.45 -3.46
CA GLY A 121 -11.15 -13.13 -3.25
C GLY A 121 -11.42 -11.69 -2.79
N VAL A 122 -10.43 -10.81 -2.85
CA VAL A 122 -10.58 -9.39 -2.46
C VAL A 122 -11.47 -8.67 -3.47
N PRO A 123 -12.50 -7.93 -3.04
CA PRO A 123 -13.36 -7.17 -3.95
C PRO A 123 -12.66 -5.90 -4.47
N LYS A 124 -13.35 -5.12 -5.31
CA LYS A 124 -12.84 -3.83 -5.80
C LYS A 124 -12.51 -2.87 -4.65
N THR A 125 -11.67 -1.88 -4.91
CA THR A 125 -11.12 -0.96 -3.91
C THR A 125 -12.18 -0.35 -3.00
N ALA A 126 -13.31 0.14 -3.53
CA ALA A 126 -14.37 0.75 -2.72
C ALA A 126 -14.99 -0.21 -1.70
N ASP A 127 -15.12 -1.48 -2.06
CA ASP A 127 -15.69 -2.51 -1.17
C ASP A 127 -14.65 -3.06 -0.19
N ALA A 128 -13.36 -3.05 -0.57
CA ALA A 128 -12.26 -3.54 0.26
C ALA A 128 -11.81 -2.52 1.30
N TYR A 129 -11.77 -1.23 0.96
CA TYR A 129 -11.18 -0.17 1.76
C TYR A 129 -11.66 -0.09 3.22
N PRO A 130 -12.95 -0.32 3.54
CA PRO A 130 -13.41 -0.26 4.93
C PRO A 130 -12.96 -1.43 5.82
N PHE A 131 -12.34 -2.47 5.24
CA PHE A 131 -12.10 -3.74 5.93
C PHE A 131 -10.66 -4.24 5.78
N ASN A 132 -10.19 -4.96 6.81
CA ASN A 132 -8.97 -5.77 6.71
C ASN A 132 -9.23 -7.06 5.91
N PHE A 133 -10.41 -7.63 6.05
CA PHE A 133 -11.00 -8.74 5.30
C PHE A 133 -12.50 -8.74 5.56
N ASN A 134 -13.29 -9.52 4.84
CA ASN A 134 -14.75 -9.53 4.94
C ASN A 134 -15.24 -9.68 6.38
N GLY A 135 -15.99 -8.69 6.86
CA GLY A 135 -16.53 -8.64 8.23
C GLY A 135 -15.55 -8.19 9.31
N SER A 136 -14.30 -7.80 8.94
CA SER A 136 -13.31 -7.25 9.88
C SER A 136 -13.02 -5.78 9.53
N PRO A 137 -13.72 -4.82 10.11
CA PRO A 137 -13.47 -3.40 9.83
C PRO A 137 -12.05 -2.99 10.16
N VAL A 138 -11.53 -2.03 9.42
CA VAL A 138 -10.26 -1.38 9.73
C VAL A 138 -10.39 -0.63 11.05
N THR A 139 -9.42 -0.81 11.96
CA THR A 139 -9.46 -0.30 13.33
C THR A 139 -8.45 0.81 13.63
N TYR A 140 -7.48 1.06 12.74
CA TYR A 140 -6.57 2.19 12.93
C TYR A 140 -7.30 3.52 12.65
N PRO A 141 -6.89 4.61 13.32
CA PRO A 141 -7.55 5.90 13.19
C PRO A 141 -7.32 6.51 11.80
N SER A 142 -8.04 7.62 11.52
CA SER A 142 -7.74 8.50 10.39
C SER A 142 -6.26 8.89 10.39
N CYS A 143 -5.63 8.84 9.23
CA CYS A 143 -4.23 9.20 9.05
C CYS A 143 -4.08 10.67 8.65
N ASP A 144 -2.90 11.27 8.91
CA ASP A 144 -2.61 12.66 8.49
C ASP A 144 -2.54 12.77 6.95
N TYR A 145 -2.03 11.73 6.30
CA TYR A 145 -1.87 11.65 4.86
C TYR A 145 -2.45 10.35 4.31
N ILE A 146 -3.08 10.42 3.14
CA ILE A 146 -3.53 9.24 2.39
C ILE A 146 -2.92 9.32 1.00
N MET A 147 -2.13 8.34 0.61
CA MET A 147 -1.59 8.23 -0.74
C MET A 147 -2.21 7.05 -1.47
N ILE A 148 -2.71 7.30 -2.69
CA ILE A 148 -3.41 6.31 -3.49
C ILE A 148 -2.65 6.09 -4.78
N ASN A 149 -2.34 4.82 -5.09
CA ASN A 149 -1.74 4.40 -6.36
C ASN A 149 -2.53 3.22 -6.92
N HIS A 150 -3.59 3.53 -7.68
CA HIS A 150 -4.46 2.59 -8.38
C HIS A 150 -4.59 2.94 -9.85
N GLY A 151 -4.88 1.93 -10.68
CA GLY A 151 -5.14 2.06 -12.11
C GLY A 151 -4.33 1.08 -12.97
N ALA A 152 -3.29 0.45 -12.42
CA ALA A 152 -2.53 -0.54 -13.19
C ALA A 152 -3.38 -1.74 -13.62
N ASN A 153 -4.36 -2.12 -12.80
CA ASN A 153 -5.29 -3.20 -13.10
C ASN A 153 -6.52 -2.74 -13.88
N ASP A 154 -6.83 -1.44 -13.87
CA ASP A 154 -8.03 -0.87 -14.51
C ASP A 154 -7.83 -0.51 -15.99
N ARG A 155 -6.68 -0.86 -16.58
CA ARG A 155 -6.38 -0.57 -17.99
C ARG A 155 -7.43 -1.15 -18.93
N GLY A 156 -8.01 -0.27 -19.77
CA GLY A 156 -9.07 -0.63 -20.71
C GLY A 156 -10.48 -0.62 -20.13
N HIS A 157 -10.64 -0.28 -18.84
CA HIS A 157 -11.94 -0.12 -18.19
C HIS A 157 -12.43 1.33 -18.33
N SER A 158 -13.52 1.56 -19.04
CA SER A 158 -14.09 2.89 -19.27
C SER A 158 -14.77 3.50 -18.04
N ASP A 159 -15.09 2.70 -17.05
CA ASP A 159 -15.70 3.07 -15.78
C ASP A 159 -14.66 3.40 -14.68
N TYR A 160 -13.36 3.39 -14.99
CA TYR A 160 -12.29 3.66 -14.03
C TYR A 160 -12.44 5.00 -13.29
N LEU A 161 -12.64 6.11 -14.02
CA LEU A 161 -12.74 7.43 -13.39
C LEU A 161 -14.03 7.59 -12.55
N PRO A 162 -15.22 7.15 -13.00
CA PRO A 162 -16.42 7.11 -12.14
C PRO A 162 -16.24 6.28 -10.87
N GLU A 163 -15.62 5.10 -10.96
CA GLU A 163 -15.35 4.27 -9.77
C GLU A 163 -14.30 4.91 -8.86
N TYR A 164 -13.30 5.59 -9.43
CA TYR A 164 -12.30 6.30 -8.65
C TYR A 164 -12.90 7.48 -7.89
N GLU A 165 -13.86 8.21 -8.47
CA GLU A 165 -14.60 9.26 -7.75
C GLU A 165 -15.24 8.69 -6.47
N GLY A 166 -15.89 7.53 -6.57
CA GLY A 166 -16.48 6.82 -5.41
C GLY A 166 -15.44 6.41 -4.37
N VAL A 167 -14.26 5.97 -4.79
CA VAL A 167 -13.13 5.65 -3.88
C VAL A 167 -12.66 6.90 -3.15
N LEU A 168 -12.49 8.04 -3.85
CA LEU A 168 -12.08 9.29 -3.22
C LEU A 168 -13.12 9.79 -2.22
N ASP A 169 -14.42 9.74 -2.56
CA ASP A 169 -15.51 10.10 -1.65
C ASP A 169 -15.48 9.24 -0.37
N LEU A 170 -15.27 7.93 -0.50
CA LEU A 170 -15.19 7.00 0.62
C LEU A 170 -13.98 7.28 1.51
N ILE A 171 -12.82 7.51 0.90
CA ILE A 171 -11.58 7.85 1.61
C ILE A 171 -11.75 9.16 2.36
N ARG A 172 -12.31 10.19 1.72
CA ARG A 172 -12.58 11.50 2.36
C ARG A 172 -13.57 11.38 3.51
N ALA A 173 -14.63 10.59 3.36
CA ALA A 173 -15.61 10.37 4.42
C ALA A 173 -14.98 9.74 5.68
N ARG A 174 -14.05 8.79 5.49
CA ARG A 174 -13.30 8.18 6.60
C ARG A 174 -12.23 9.09 7.19
N ASN A 175 -11.63 9.96 6.36
CA ASN A 175 -10.48 10.78 6.70
C ASN A 175 -10.75 12.26 6.36
N PRO A 176 -11.65 12.94 7.09
CA PRO A 176 -12.15 14.27 6.71
C PRO A 176 -11.07 15.35 6.69
N GLU A 177 -10.06 15.25 7.56
CA GLU A 177 -9.00 16.25 7.70
C GLU A 177 -7.69 15.88 7.01
N SER A 178 -7.62 14.71 6.39
CA SER A 178 -6.39 14.19 5.80
C SER A 178 -6.04 14.90 4.50
N VAL A 179 -4.75 15.02 4.24
CA VAL A 179 -4.26 15.38 2.91
C VAL A 179 -4.28 14.14 2.02
N ILE A 180 -5.15 14.14 1.02
CA ILE A 180 -5.26 13.04 0.06
C ILE A 180 -4.35 13.32 -1.14
N ILE A 181 -3.58 12.31 -1.55
CA ILE A 181 -2.59 12.39 -2.61
C ILE A 181 -2.86 11.24 -3.59
N VAL A 182 -3.13 11.56 -4.84
CA VAL A 182 -3.22 10.60 -5.94
C VAL A 182 -1.87 10.57 -6.65
N LEU A 183 -1.21 9.43 -6.62
CA LEU A 183 0.01 9.14 -7.37
C LEU A 183 -0.39 8.37 -8.62
N SER A 184 0.01 8.83 -9.81
CA SER A 184 -0.32 8.13 -11.05
C SER A 184 0.26 6.70 -11.08
N PRO A 185 -0.40 5.75 -11.77
CA PRO A 185 0.12 4.40 -11.93
C PRO A 185 1.48 4.39 -12.63
N PHE A 186 2.44 3.62 -12.12
CA PHE A 186 3.80 3.56 -12.68
C PHE A 186 3.86 2.99 -14.11
N CYS A 187 2.82 2.29 -14.53
CA CYS A 187 2.68 1.78 -15.90
C CYS A 187 2.21 2.84 -16.91
N GLY A 188 2.03 4.10 -16.49
CA GLY A 188 1.59 5.20 -17.37
C GLY A 188 0.11 5.16 -17.74
N ALA A 189 -0.68 4.27 -17.14
CA ALA A 189 -2.12 4.23 -17.37
C ALA A 189 -2.78 5.51 -16.82
N PHE A 190 -3.70 6.07 -17.60
CA PHE A 190 -4.49 7.26 -17.22
C PHE A 190 -3.69 8.54 -16.93
N ASP A 191 -2.41 8.61 -17.35
CA ASP A 191 -1.56 9.79 -17.11
C ASP A 191 -2.15 11.08 -17.70
N ASP A 192 -2.83 10.98 -18.86
CA ASP A 192 -3.49 12.12 -19.51
C ASP A 192 -4.83 12.48 -18.87
N ASP A 193 -5.53 11.53 -18.26
CA ASP A 193 -6.87 11.70 -17.71
C ASP A 193 -6.87 12.19 -16.25
N LEU A 194 -5.97 11.65 -15.43
CA LEU A 194 -5.95 11.89 -13.98
C LEU A 194 -5.79 13.37 -13.59
N PRO A 195 -4.94 14.18 -14.22
CA PRO A 195 -4.83 15.60 -13.84
C PRO A 195 -6.13 16.37 -14.01
N GLY A 196 -6.84 16.13 -15.12
CA GLY A 196 -8.16 16.70 -15.39
C GLY A 196 -9.20 16.21 -14.39
N PHE A 197 -9.26 14.91 -14.19
CA PHE A 197 -10.18 14.29 -13.25
C PHE A 197 -10.02 14.83 -11.81
N ILE A 198 -8.79 14.92 -11.29
CA ILE A 198 -8.56 15.44 -9.92
C ILE A 198 -8.96 16.91 -9.79
N ARG A 199 -8.66 17.76 -10.82
CA ARG A 199 -9.13 19.13 -10.82
C ARG A 199 -10.65 19.21 -10.74
N ASP A 200 -11.35 18.46 -11.60
CA ASP A 200 -12.81 18.47 -11.70
C ASP A 200 -13.46 17.90 -10.43
N TYR A 201 -12.84 16.86 -9.81
CA TYR A 201 -13.23 16.33 -8.50
C TYR A 201 -13.15 17.41 -7.42
N ASN A 202 -12.01 18.10 -7.33
CA ASN A 202 -11.80 19.17 -6.34
C ASN A 202 -12.83 20.29 -6.49
N GLU A 203 -13.10 20.76 -7.72
CA GLU A 203 -14.12 21.77 -7.99
C GLU A 203 -15.51 21.29 -7.56
N LYS A 204 -15.87 20.06 -7.92
CA LYS A 204 -17.19 19.47 -7.62
C LYS A 204 -17.44 19.25 -6.13
N ARG A 205 -16.41 18.88 -5.37
CA ARG A 205 -16.50 18.52 -3.94
C ARG A 205 -16.05 19.63 -3.00
N GLY A 206 -15.43 20.69 -3.50
CA GLY A 206 -14.77 21.68 -2.65
C GLY A 206 -13.58 21.07 -1.89
N ASP A 207 -12.90 20.09 -2.49
CA ASP A 207 -11.77 19.36 -1.90
C ASP A 207 -10.42 19.92 -2.39
N SER A 208 -9.32 19.39 -1.89
CA SER A 208 -7.95 19.76 -2.21
C SER A 208 -7.04 18.56 -2.40
N VAL A 209 -7.56 17.50 -3.03
CA VAL A 209 -6.78 16.30 -3.40
C VAL A 209 -5.59 16.73 -4.25
N ARG A 210 -4.41 16.25 -3.87
CA ARG A 210 -3.15 16.51 -4.58
C ARG A 210 -2.90 15.44 -5.63
N TYR A 211 -2.32 15.82 -6.75
CA TYR A 211 -1.88 14.90 -7.78
C TYR A 211 -0.36 14.93 -7.93
N ILE A 212 0.26 13.77 -7.99
CA ILE A 212 1.68 13.60 -8.31
C ILE A 212 1.78 12.70 -9.53
N SER A 213 2.39 13.21 -10.60
CA SER A 213 2.71 12.40 -11.77
C SER A 213 3.96 11.57 -11.51
N SER A 214 3.86 10.27 -11.74
CA SER A 214 4.99 9.33 -11.73
C SER A 214 5.49 8.98 -13.14
N HIS A 215 5.00 9.70 -14.15
CA HIS A 215 5.33 9.43 -15.55
C HIS A 215 6.85 9.32 -15.79
N GLY A 216 7.28 8.22 -16.37
CA GLY A 216 8.68 7.99 -16.70
C GLY A 216 9.63 7.82 -15.50
N TRP A 217 9.11 7.58 -14.30
CA TRP A 217 9.98 7.35 -13.13
C TRP A 217 10.70 6.02 -13.19
N VAL A 218 10.06 5.00 -13.72
CA VAL A 218 10.61 3.66 -13.91
C VAL A 218 10.21 3.11 -15.28
N PRO A 219 10.91 2.08 -15.80
CA PRO A 219 10.48 1.38 -17.00
C PRO A 219 9.07 0.79 -16.83
N LEU A 220 8.32 0.71 -17.93
CA LEU A 220 6.98 0.12 -17.95
C LEU A 220 6.97 -1.41 -17.82
N ASP A 221 8.12 -2.04 -18.06
CA ASP A 221 8.33 -3.48 -17.96
C ASP A 221 9.57 -3.75 -17.09
N PRO A 222 9.46 -4.63 -16.08
CA PRO A 222 8.25 -5.37 -15.68
C PRO A 222 7.18 -4.49 -15.05
N LEU A 223 5.90 -4.90 -15.16
CA LEU A 223 4.76 -4.20 -14.55
C LEU A 223 4.94 -3.99 -13.04
N HIS A 224 5.48 -4.99 -12.35
CA HIS A 224 5.88 -4.88 -10.96
C HIS A 224 7.34 -4.40 -10.90
N PRO A 225 7.60 -3.16 -10.49
CA PRO A 225 8.98 -2.70 -10.31
C PRO A 225 9.73 -3.61 -9.34
N LEU A 226 10.98 -3.91 -9.64
CA LEU A 226 11.84 -4.65 -8.73
C LEU A 226 12.30 -3.73 -7.57
N ARG A 227 13.03 -4.28 -6.61
CA ARG A 227 13.50 -3.56 -5.42
C ARG A 227 14.23 -2.26 -5.74
N ASP A 228 15.07 -2.23 -6.74
CA ASP A 228 15.77 -1.03 -7.24
C ASP A 228 14.82 -0.03 -7.91
N GLY A 229 13.81 -0.52 -8.65
CA GLY A 229 12.74 0.31 -9.19
C GLY A 229 11.91 0.99 -8.08
N HIS A 230 11.53 0.26 -7.04
CA HIS A 230 10.86 0.84 -5.88
C HIS A 230 11.72 1.89 -5.16
N ALA A 231 13.02 1.64 -5.01
CA ALA A 231 13.95 2.61 -4.44
C ALA A 231 14.07 3.88 -5.30
N GLU A 232 14.09 3.75 -6.64
CA GLU A 232 14.10 4.91 -7.55
C GLU A 232 12.78 5.70 -7.48
N ILE A 233 11.63 5.01 -7.41
CA ILE A 233 10.33 5.66 -7.18
C ILE A 233 10.36 6.46 -5.86
N ALA A 234 10.78 5.84 -4.77
CA ALA A 234 10.85 6.51 -3.46
C ALA A 234 11.77 7.74 -3.50
N LYS A 235 12.92 7.62 -4.15
CA LYS A 235 13.87 8.74 -4.32
C LYS A 235 13.24 9.95 -5.04
N ARG A 236 12.36 9.70 -6.02
CA ARG A 236 11.65 10.76 -6.76
C ARG A 236 10.41 11.27 -5.99
N LEU A 237 9.74 10.39 -5.26
CA LEU A 237 8.54 10.71 -4.51
C LEU A 237 8.84 11.56 -3.27
N ILE A 238 9.92 11.29 -2.54
CA ILE A 238 10.29 12.01 -1.32
C ILE A 238 10.33 13.54 -1.51
N PRO A 239 10.99 14.12 -2.53
CA PRO A 239 10.98 15.56 -2.73
C PRO A 239 9.58 16.13 -3.08
N GLU A 240 8.73 15.37 -3.76
CA GLU A 240 7.36 15.79 -4.04
C GLU A 240 6.52 15.80 -2.76
N MET A 241 6.64 14.76 -1.95
CA MET A 241 5.96 14.69 -0.66
C MET A 241 6.39 15.82 0.29
N LYS A 242 7.69 16.19 0.32
CA LYS A 242 8.19 17.32 1.13
C LYS A 242 7.57 18.68 0.79
N LYS A 243 6.95 18.83 -0.36
CA LYS A 243 6.21 20.05 -0.74
C LYS A 243 4.78 20.07 -0.18
N ILE A 244 4.29 18.92 0.29
CA ILE A 244 2.90 18.68 0.70
C ILE A 244 2.77 18.56 2.22
N ILE A 245 3.77 17.95 2.89
CA ILE A 245 3.78 17.64 4.34
C ILE A 245 4.30 18.78 5.20
#